data_8625f606f8b5720f8d5acd1f945e4c73
#
_entry.id   8625f606f8b5720f8d5acd1f945e4c73
#
_cell.length_a   1.000
_cell.length_b   1.000
_cell.length_c   1.000
_cell.angle_alpha   90.00
_cell.angle_beta   90.00
_cell.angle_gamma   90.00
#
_symmetry.space_group_name_H-M   'P 1'
#
loop_
_entity.id
_entity.type
_entity.pdbx_description
1 polymer ?
#
loop_
_entity_poly.entity_id
_entity_poly.type
_entity_poly.pdbx_seq_one_letter_code
_entity_poly.pdbx_strand_id
1 'polypeptide(L)' 'MDKSLIQEIILQKIPDAQCSFVGDTCNLKLVVSSLAFKGLSLIEQHKLVLNSLKEKFESGSLHALSLETKSG' A
#
# COMPACT_ATOMS: atom_id res chain seq x y z
N MET A 1 -0.29 10.57 9.43
CA MET A 1 0.41 9.51 8.69
C MET A 1 1.23 10.13 7.57
N ASP A 2 2.47 9.74 7.45
CA ASP A 2 3.38 10.31 6.45
C ASP A 2 3.25 9.56 5.13
N LYS A 3 2.60 10.20 4.16
CA LYS A 3 2.36 9.60 2.84
C LYS A 3 3.66 9.34 2.08
N SER A 4 4.62 10.23 2.20
CA SER A 4 5.91 10.07 1.52
C SER A 4 6.67 8.87 2.05
N LEU A 5 6.62 8.65 3.36
CA LEU A 5 7.28 7.51 3.98
C LEU A 5 6.62 6.20 3.56
N ILE A 6 5.30 6.18 3.49
CA ILE A 6 4.56 5.00 3.02
C ILE A 6 4.97 4.66 1.60
N GLN A 7 5.02 5.66 0.73
CA GLN A 7 5.41 5.47 -0.66
C GLN A 7 6.84 4.94 -0.77
N GLU A 8 7.77 5.48 -0.01
CA GLU A 8 9.15 5.00 -0.01
C GLU A 8 9.25 3.55 0.41
N ILE A 9 8.55 3.16 1.46
CA ILE A 9 8.58 1.79 1.95
C ILE A 9 8.06 0.82 0.88
N ILE A 10 6.96 1.18 0.22
CA ILE A 10 6.40 0.36 -0.83
C ILE A 10 7.35 0.25 -2.01
N LEU A 11 7.98 1.35 -2.41
CA LEU A 11 8.91 1.36 -3.53
C LEU A 11 10.16 0.54 -3.26
N GLN A 12 10.57 0.41 -2.01
CA GLN A 12 11.71 -0.46 -1.66
C GLN A 12 11.41 -1.93 -1.91
N LYS A 13 10.16 -2.34 -1.73
CA LYS A 13 9.74 -3.73 -1.94
C LYS A 13 9.20 -3.95 -3.35
N ILE A 14 8.57 -2.95 -3.93
CA ILE A 14 7.93 -3.02 -5.24
C ILE A 14 8.41 -1.82 -6.06
N PRO A 15 9.56 -1.93 -6.74
CA PRO A 15 10.18 -0.76 -7.40
C PRO A 15 9.34 -0.08 -8.46
N ASP A 16 8.42 -0.80 -9.12
CA ASP A 16 7.56 -0.22 -10.14
C ASP A 16 6.21 0.25 -9.60
N ALA A 17 6.03 0.24 -8.28
CA ALA A 17 4.76 0.60 -7.68
C ALA A 17 4.42 2.07 -7.91
N GLN A 18 3.16 2.30 -8.24
CA GLN A 18 2.61 3.66 -8.29
C GLN A 18 1.60 3.78 -7.17
N CYS A 19 1.82 4.72 -6.28
CA CYS A 19 0.98 4.93 -5.11
C CYS A 19 0.16 6.19 -5.28
N SER A 20 -1.11 6.10 -4.96
CA SER A 20 -2.02 7.24 -4.97
C SER A 20 -2.80 7.25 -3.66
N PHE A 21 -3.01 8.44 -3.12
CA PHE A 21 -3.80 8.61 -1.91
C PHE A 21 -5.09 9.33 -2.26
N VAL A 22 -6.21 8.75 -1.88
CA VAL A 22 -7.54 9.28 -2.18
C VAL A 22 -8.31 9.42 -0.88
N GLY A 23 -9.05 10.51 -0.75
CA GLY A 23 -9.85 10.78 0.44
C GLY A 23 -9.21 11.79 1.37
N ASP A 24 -9.73 11.88 2.58
CA ASP A 24 -9.25 12.84 3.58
C ASP A 24 -8.57 12.10 4.74
N THR A 25 -8.24 12.85 5.79
CA THR A 25 -7.54 12.29 6.96
C THR A 25 -8.35 11.25 7.71
N CYS A 26 -9.68 11.28 7.60
CA CYS A 26 -10.55 10.34 8.30
C CYS A 26 -10.83 9.10 7.45
N ASN A 27 -10.86 9.25 6.13
CA ASN A 27 -11.18 8.16 5.20
C ASN A 27 -10.14 8.08 4.09
N LEU A 28 -8.90 7.90 4.48
CA LEU A 28 -7.80 7.83 3.54
C LEU A 28 -7.72 6.45 2.89
N LYS A 29 -7.61 6.44 1.57
CA LYS A 29 -7.45 5.22 0.79
C LYS A 29 -6.14 5.26 0.04
N LEU A 30 -5.36 4.20 0.16
CA LEU A 30 -4.12 4.03 -0.59
C LEU A 30 -4.38 3.10 -1.76
N VAL A 31 -4.07 3.58 -2.97
CA VAL A 31 -4.16 2.77 -4.19
C VAL A 31 -2.74 2.48 -4.65
N VAL A 32 -2.40 1.21 -4.75
CA VAL A 32 -1.08 0.77 -5.22
C VAL A 32 -1.25 0.01 -6.53
N SER A 33 -0.54 0.46 -7.55
CA SER A 33 -0.57 -0.17 -8.87
C SER A 33 0.83 -0.70 -9.19
N SER A 34 0.93 -1.95 -9.64
CA SER A 34 2.22 -2.55 -9.97
C SER A 34 2.03 -3.75 -10.89
N LEU A 35 2.95 -3.93 -11.82
CA LEU A 35 2.99 -5.12 -12.66
C LEU A 35 3.35 -6.36 -11.84
N ALA A 36 3.99 -6.19 -10.68
CA ALA A 36 4.31 -7.30 -9.80
C ALA A 36 3.07 -7.98 -9.23
N PHE A 37 1.92 -7.31 -9.27
CA PHE A 37 0.66 -7.88 -8.80
C PHE A 37 0.00 -8.78 -9.82
N LYS A 38 0.47 -8.78 -11.05
CA LYS A 38 -0.11 -9.60 -12.12
C LYS A 38 0.05 -11.07 -11.77
N GLY A 39 -1.05 -11.80 -11.83
CA GLY A 39 -1.06 -13.22 -11.48
C GLY A 39 -1.29 -13.50 -9.99
N LEU A 40 -1.28 -12.49 -9.15
CA LEU A 40 -1.57 -12.65 -7.72
C LEU A 40 -3.06 -12.43 -7.45
N SER A 41 -3.60 -13.16 -6.48
CA SER A 41 -4.95 -12.92 -6.00
C SER A 41 -5.02 -11.57 -5.28
N LEU A 42 -6.23 -11.01 -5.09
CA LEU A 42 -6.39 -9.78 -4.33
C LEU A 42 -5.83 -9.89 -2.93
N ILE A 43 -6.04 -11.03 -2.29
CA ILE A 43 -5.54 -11.27 -0.93
C ILE A 43 -4.01 -11.22 -0.92
N GLU A 44 -3.39 -11.86 -1.89
CA GLU A 44 -1.92 -11.87 -1.99
C GLU A 44 -1.35 -10.48 -2.26
N GLN A 45 -2.01 -9.71 -3.14
CA GLN A 45 -1.61 -8.34 -3.41
C GLN A 45 -1.67 -7.49 -2.15
N HIS A 46 -2.77 -7.57 -1.41
CA HIS A 46 -2.95 -6.82 -0.17
C HIS A 46 -1.93 -7.23 0.88
N LYS A 47 -1.65 -8.52 1.00
CA LYS A 47 -0.65 -9.01 1.95
C LYS A 47 0.74 -8.49 1.63
N LEU A 48 1.09 -8.45 0.36
CA LEU A 48 2.40 -7.95 -0.06
C LEU A 48 2.60 -6.50 0.39
N VAL A 49 1.59 -5.66 0.16
CA VAL A 49 1.66 -4.25 0.56
C VAL A 49 1.64 -4.10 2.08
N LEU A 50 0.72 -4.79 2.75
CA LEU A 50 0.59 -4.69 4.20
C LEU A 50 1.81 -5.20 4.94
N ASN A 51 2.43 -6.27 4.46
CA ASN A 51 3.65 -6.79 5.07
C ASN A 51 4.81 -5.81 4.94
N SER A 52 4.88 -5.11 3.81
CA SER A 52 5.90 -4.07 3.63
C SER A 52 5.72 -2.94 4.64
N LEU A 53 4.48 -2.55 4.91
CA LEU A 53 4.19 -1.47 5.83
C LEU A 53 4.33 -1.90 7.29
N LYS A 54 4.01 -3.14 7.62
CA LYS A 54 4.09 -3.63 9.00
C LYS A 54 5.49 -3.61 9.56
N GLU A 55 6.49 -3.74 8.71
CA GLU A 55 7.89 -3.70 9.15
C GLU A 55 8.28 -2.35 9.75
N LYS A 56 7.58 -1.28 9.35
CA LYS A 56 7.92 0.09 9.73
C LYS A 56 6.88 0.77 10.59
N PHE A 57 5.66 0.28 10.60
CA PHE A 57 4.56 0.87 11.36
C PHE A 57 3.93 -0.15 12.28
N GLU A 58 3.48 0.33 13.44
CA GLU A 58 2.68 -0.50 14.33
C GLU A 58 1.31 -0.76 13.69
N SER A 59 0.75 -1.93 13.95
CA SER A 59 -0.51 -2.33 13.34
C SER A 59 -1.65 -1.34 13.59
N GLY A 60 -1.64 -0.68 14.75
CA GLY A 60 -2.66 0.32 15.09
C GLY A 60 -2.64 1.54 14.16
N SER A 61 -1.48 1.88 13.62
CA SER A 61 -1.36 3.03 12.72
C SER A 61 -2.00 2.82 11.36
N LEU A 62 -2.26 1.56 11.00
CA LEU A 62 -2.81 1.22 9.69
C LEU A 62 -4.32 0.99 9.71
N HIS A 63 -4.97 1.05 10.86
CA HIS A 63 -6.40 0.75 10.99
C HIS A 63 -7.30 1.68 10.18
N ALA A 64 -6.91 2.94 10.06
CA ALA A 64 -7.71 3.92 9.34
C ALA A 64 -7.43 3.95 7.84
N LEU A 65 -6.50 3.12 7.37
CA LEU A 65 -6.08 3.13 5.97
C LEU A 65 -6.80 2.03 5.20
N SER A 66 -7.54 2.44 4.17
CA SER A 66 -8.12 1.51 3.20
C SER A 66 -7.08 1.24 2.11
N LEU A 67 -7.08 0.03 1.59
CA LEU A 67 -6.10 -0.37 0.58
C LEU A 67 -6.79 -0.91 -0.66
N GLU A 68 -6.36 -0.43 -1.83
CA GLU A 68 -6.76 -0.96 -3.11
C GLU A 68 -5.50 -1.27 -3.91
N THR A 69 -5.48 -2.41 -4.60
CA THR A 69 -4.34 -2.80 -5.43
C THR A 69 -4.79 -3.06 -6.86
N LYS A 70 -3.91 -2.75 -7.81
CA LYS A 70 -4.17 -2.95 -9.23
C LYS A 70 -2.92 -3.52 -9.89
N SER A 71 -3.12 -4.33 -10.91
CA SER A 71 -2.02 -4.98 -11.64
C SER A 71 -1.54 -4.16 -12.84
N GLY A 72 -1.36 -2.92 -12.65
CA GLY A 72 -0.83 -2.05 -13.71
C GLY A 72 -1.81 -1.05 -14.29
#